data_27a9c31a0816fcb937dc08aeee38c656
#
_entry.id   27a9c31a0816fcb937dc08aeee38c656
#
_cell.length_a   1.000
_cell.length_b   1.000
_cell.length_c   1.000
_cell.angle_alpha   90.00
_cell.angle_beta   90.00
_cell.angle_gamma   90.00
#
_symmetry.space_group_name_H-M   'P 1'
#
loop_
_entity.id
_entity.type
_entity.pdbx_description
1 polymer ?
#
loop_
_entity_poly.entity_id
_entity_poly.type
_entity_poly.pdbx_seq_one_letter_code
_entity_poly.pdbx_strand_id
1 'polypeptide(L)'
;ARWHSPMTADGVNDAPAVKEADIGVAMGITGTDVTKEASGVVILDDNFATIVAAVEEGRVIYQNIRRFIRFLLTSNLGEVLGMLFGMLLHLPVTLLPIQILLVNLFTDGLPAIALGMEPPARDIMKRKPRPKTEGLFAHGLARTIVIRGMMLGMASCGAYWAVLATSGDLIVARSACFLTIVFSQMLHIFECRGEGLDFRGNPALLAAAFTSVAATVVSVYLPMVQGFFGTAAVLGAALVPVAIAVLAGPVIMAVLRRVKKLFL
;
A
#
# COMPACT_ATOMS: atom_id res chain seq x y z
N ALA A 1 -21.55 20.24 4.97
CA ALA A 1 -20.55 19.33 5.55
C ALA A 1 -20.04 19.95 6.84
N ARG A 2 -20.06 19.21 7.95
CA ARG A 2 -19.54 19.66 9.23
C ARG A 2 -18.02 19.38 9.22
N TRP A 3 -17.21 20.43 9.42
CA TRP A 3 -15.76 20.34 9.49
C TRP A 3 -15.33 20.11 10.95
N HIS A 4 -14.13 19.59 11.17
CA HIS A 4 -13.54 19.58 12.49
C HIS A 4 -13.20 21.00 12.91
N SER A 5 -13.67 21.41 14.10
CA SER A 5 -13.42 22.74 14.66
C SER A 5 -12.43 22.58 15.81
N PRO A 6 -11.13 22.89 15.60
CA PRO A 6 -10.18 22.96 16.70
C PRO A 6 -10.46 24.22 17.52
N MET A 7 -10.28 24.13 18.83
CA MET A 7 -10.33 25.26 19.76
C MET A 7 -9.08 25.26 20.61
N THR A 8 -8.44 26.42 20.70
CA THR A 8 -7.26 26.63 21.55
C THR A 8 -7.64 27.53 22.71
N ALA A 9 -7.17 27.22 23.91
CA ALA A 9 -7.42 28.02 25.08
C ALA A 9 -6.37 27.83 26.18
N ASP A 10 -6.30 28.80 27.11
CA ASP A 10 -5.38 28.84 28.23
C ASP A 10 -6.09 29.06 29.59
N GLY A 11 -7.29 29.63 29.59
CA GLY A 11 -8.05 30.01 30.78
C GLY A 11 -9.00 28.94 31.31
N VAL A 12 -9.27 28.98 32.65
CA VAL A 12 -10.22 28.08 33.30
C VAL A 12 -11.61 28.18 32.71
N ASN A 13 -12.02 29.41 32.32
CA ASN A 13 -13.33 29.67 31.76
C ASN A 13 -13.56 29.04 30.39
N ASP A 14 -12.46 28.70 29.69
CA ASP A 14 -12.49 28.10 28.34
C ASP A 14 -12.58 26.58 28.38
N ALA A 15 -12.34 25.94 29.52
CA ALA A 15 -12.35 24.49 29.67
C ALA A 15 -13.61 23.80 29.14
N PRO A 16 -14.85 24.34 29.40
CA PRO A 16 -16.05 23.75 28.84
C PRO A 16 -16.11 23.81 27.32
N ALA A 17 -15.63 24.90 26.73
CA ALA A 17 -15.61 25.07 25.27
C ALA A 17 -14.52 24.20 24.59
N VAL A 18 -13.36 24.06 25.23
CA VAL A 18 -12.29 23.15 24.79
C VAL A 18 -12.75 21.69 24.82
N LYS A 19 -13.49 21.31 25.87
CA LYS A 19 -14.05 19.95 26.01
C LYS A 19 -15.12 19.64 24.97
N GLU A 20 -15.93 20.61 24.59
CA GLU A 20 -17.00 20.44 23.59
C GLU A 20 -16.49 20.53 22.15
N ALA A 21 -15.29 21.07 21.92
CA ALA A 21 -14.68 21.16 20.61
C ALA A 21 -14.35 19.77 20.04
N ASP A 22 -14.32 19.64 18.71
CA ASP A 22 -13.91 18.41 18.05
C ASP A 22 -12.45 18.02 18.37
N ILE A 23 -11.60 19.05 18.53
CA ILE A 23 -10.21 18.93 18.97
C ILE A 23 -9.97 20.10 19.94
N GLY A 24 -9.94 19.81 21.23
CA GLY A 24 -9.55 20.78 22.27
C GLY A 24 -8.02 20.80 22.41
N VAL A 25 -7.43 22.01 22.37
CA VAL A 25 -6.00 22.22 22.49
C VAL A 25 -5.73 23.19 23.63
N ALA A 26 -4.95 22.81 24.62
CA ALA A 26 -4.51 23.67 25.71
C ALA A 26 -3.04 24.09 25.55
N MET A 27 -2.74 25.30 26.05
CA MET A 27 -1.37 25.77 26.17
C MET A 27 -0.66 25.10 27.34
N GLY A 28 0.59 24.67 27.14
CA GLY A 28 1.35 23.90 28.13
C GLY A 28 2.00 24.77 29.19
N ILE A 29 2.46 25.97 28.84
CA ILE A 29 3.13 26.91 29.74
C ILE A 29 2.08 27.82 30.40
N THR A 30 1.27 28.52 29.59
CA THR A 30 0.28 29.50 30.06
C THR A 30 -1.05 28.88 30.45
N GLY A 31 -1.37 27.67 29.94
CA GLY A 31 -2.64 27.01 30.22
C GLY A 31 -2.78 26.51 31.66
N THR A 32 -3.99 26.68 32.20
CA THR A 32 -4.32 26.15 33.53
C THR A 32 -4.48 24.64 33.53
N ASP A 33 -4.30 23.99 34.69
CA ASP A 33 -4.44 22.54 34.80
C ASP A 33 -5.84 22.07 34.42
N VAL A 34 -6.87 22.88 34.74
CA VAL A 34 -8.26 22.58 34.37
C VAL A 34 -8.44 22.54 32.84
N THR A 35 -7.81 23.48 32.12
CA THR A 35 -7.88 23.53 30.66
C THR A 35 -7.09 22.39 30.03
N LYS A 36 -5.93 22.04 30.60
CA LYS A 36 -5.13 20.90 30.17
C LYS A 36 -5.86 19.57 30.33
N GLU A 37 -6.53 19.37 31.47
CA GLU A 37 -7.34 18.16 31.72
C GLU A 37 -8.57 18.06 30.81
N ALA A 38 -9.15 19.22 30.41
CA ALA A 38 -10.29 19.26 29.50
C ALA A 38 -9.91 19.07 28.03
N SER A 39 -8.63 19.24 27.67
CA SER A 39 -8.13 19.21 26.30
C SER A 39 -7.73 17.80 25.84
N GLY A 40 -7.83 17.55 24.54
CA GLY A 40 -7.29 16.34 23.90
C GLY A 40 -5.81 16.45 23.50
N VAL A 41 -5.28 17.67 23.42
CA VAL A 41 -3.89 17.98 23.02
C VAL A 41 -3.37 19.11 23.89
N VAL A 42 -2.12 18.98 24.35
CA VAL A 42 -1.39 20.03 25.08
C VAL A 42 -0.15 20.43 24.28
N ILE A 43 0.01 21.75 24.03
CA ILE A 43 1.17 22.29 23.31
C ILE A 43 2.20 22.75 24.33
N LEU A 44 3.32 22.04 24.42
CA LEU A 44 4.32 22.23 25.46
C LEU A 44 5.12 23.54 25.33
N ASP A 45 5.20 24.09 24.12
CA ASP A 45 5.99 25.31 23.80
C ASP A 45 5.11 26.56 23.60
N ASP A 46 3.82 26.44 23.81
CA ASP A 46 2.81 27.50 23.59
C ASP A 46 2.92 28.19 22.22
N ASN A 47 3.50 27.49 21.23
CA ASN A 47 3.75 28.04 19.92
C ASN A 47 2.66 27.58 18.93
N PHE A 48 1.94 28.55 18.36
CA PHE A 48 0.91 28.28 17.37
C PHE A 48 1.43 27.59 16.10
N ALA A 49 2.72 27.81 15.76
CA ALA A 49 3.35 27.13 14.64
C ALA A 49 3.42 25.60 14.83
N THR A 50 3.49 25.13 16.07
CA THR A 50 3.46 23.71 16.43
C THR A 50 2.11 23.08 16.11
N ILE A 51 0.99 23.81 16.25
CA ILE A 51 -0.33 23.35 15.80
C ILE A 51 -0.36 23.17 14.29
N VAL A 52 0.20 24.11 13.54
CA VAL A 52 0.25 24.04 12.09
C VAL A 52 1.09 22.85 11.63
N ALA A 53 2.24 22.62 12.26
CA ALA A 53 3.09 21.45 12.01
C ALA A 53 2.36 20.13 12.36
N ALA A 54 1.63 20.07 13.48
CA ALA A 54 0.85 18.90 13.85
C ALA A 54 -0.29 18.61 12.84
N VAL A 55 -0.94 19.63 12.31
CA VAL A 55 -1.95 19.49 11.26
C VAL A 55 -1.32 18.96 9.96
N GLU A 56 -0.14 19.46 9.59
CA GLU A 56 0.59 18.98 8.42
C GLU A 56 0.95 17.50 8.58
N GLU A 57 1.55 17.14 9.71
CA GLU A 57 1.93 15.75 10.01
C GLU A 57 0.72 14.82 10.03
N GLY A 58 -0.37 15.23 10.65
CA GLY A 58 -1.62 14.45 10.65
C GLY A 58 -2.18 14.20 9.24
N ARG A 59 -2.02 15.15 8.33
CA ARG A 59 -2.40 14.98 6.91
C ARG A 59 -1.47 14.01 6.18
N VAL A 60 -0.17 14.06 6.48
CA VAL A 60 0.85 13.12 5.93
C VAL A 60 0.54 11.70 6.39
N ILE A 61 0.36 11.51 7.70
CA ILE A 61 0.03 10.21 8.30
C ILE A 61 -1.23 9.62 7.65
N TYR A 62 -2.29 10.40 7.51
CA TYR A 62 -3.53 9.94 6.87
C TYR A 62 -3.33 9.50 5.41
N GLN A 63 -2.54 10.25 4.64
CA GLN A 63 -2.21 9.88 3.26
C GLN A 63 -1.41 8.58 3.22
N ASN A 64 -0.44 8.43 4.10
CA ASN A 64 0.42 7.26 4.18
C ASN A 64 -0.37 6.02 4.60
N ILE A 65 -1.30 6.15 5.54
CA ILE A 65 -2.25 5.07 5.90
C ILE A 65 -3.06 4.65 4.67
N ARG A 66 -3.57 5.58 3.87
CA ARG A 66 -4.34 5.23 2.66
C ARG A 66 -3.48 4.53 1.61
N ARG A 67 -2.22 4.93 1.42
CA ARG A 67 -1.26 4.28 0.50
C ARG A 67 -0.96 2.86 0.96
N PHE A 68 -0.65 2.71 2.24
CA PHE A 68 -0.40 1.44 2.91
C PHE A 68 -1.59 0.46 2.76
N ILE A 69 -2.81 0.90 3.11
CA ILE A 69 -4.03 0.11 2.97
C ILE A 69 -4.28 -0.28 1.51
N ARG A 70 -4.09 0.66 0.57
CA ARG A 70 -4.22 0.38 -0.86
C ARG A 70 -3.27 -0.73 -1.29
N PHE A 71 -2.01 -0.66 -0.89
CA PHE A 71 -1.01 -1.65 -1.25
C PHE A 71 -1.37 -3.01 -0.67
N LEU A 72 -1.50 -3.13 0.66
CA LEU A 72 -1.75 -4.40 1.34
C LEU A 72 -3.04 -5.08 0.89
N LEU A 73 -4.15 -4.35 0.85
CA LEU A 73 -5.42 -4.96 0.45
C LEU A 73 -5.43 -5.38 -1.02
N THR A 74 -4.74 -4.65 -1.90
CA THR A 74 -4.61 -5.04 -3.31
C THR A 74 -3.77 -6.30 -3.46
N SER A 75 -2.63 -6.38 -2.76
CA SER A 75 -1.72 -7.53 -2.78
C SER A 75 -2.43 -8.78 -2.28
N ASN A 76 -2.98 -8.73 -1.07
CA ASN A 76 -3.68 -9.87 -0.47
C ASN A 76 -4.89 -10.33 -1.30
N LEU A 77 -5.68 -9.38 -1.82
CA LEU A 77 -6.80 -9.70 -2.70
C LEU A 77 -6.31 -10.40 -3.99
N GLY A 78 -5.20 -9.92 -4.57
CA GLY A 78 -4.61 -10.53 -5.75
C GLY A 78 -4.13 -11.96 -5.52
N GLU A 79 -3.50 -12.24 -4.38
CA GLU A 79 -3.07 -13.59 -4.00
C GLU A 79 -4.25 -14.54 -3.83
N VAL A 80 -5.26 -14.12 -3.05
CA VAL A 80 -6.47 -14.92 -2.84
C VAL A 80 -7.19 -15.18 -4.16
N LEU A 81 -7.34 -14.18 -5.02
CA LEU A 81 -7.98 -14.33 -6.32
C LEU A 81 -7.15 -15.19 -7.27
N GLY A 82 -5.82 -15.11 -7.25
CA GLY A 82 -4.94 -15.96 -8.06
C GLY A 82 -5.12 -17.44 -7.71
N MET A 83 -5.19 -17.77 -6.43
CA MET A 83 -5.49 -19.12 -5.96
C MET A 83 -6.92 -19.55 -6.30
N LEU A 84 -7.90 -18.67 -6.11
CA LEU A 84 -9.30 -18.94 -6.42
C LEU A 84 -9.48 -19.22 -7.92
N PHE A 85 -8.90 -18.42 -8.79
CA PHE A 85 -8.96 -18.63 -10.25
C PHE A 85 -8.30 -19.96 -10.64
N GLY A 86 -7.14 -20.28 -10.04
CA GLY A 86 -6.51 -21.58 -10.25
C GLY A 86 -7.44 -22.74 -9.86
N MET A 87 -8.09 -22.64 -8.71
CA MET A 87 -9.06 -23.64 -8.24
C MET A 87 -10.27 -23.76 -9.16
N LEU A 88 -10.85 -22.64 -9.60
CA LEU A 88 -12.01 -22.63 -10.51
C LEU A 88 -11.67 -23.21 -11.89
N LEU A 89 -10.43 -23.07 -12.33
CA LEU A 89 -9.92 -23.66 -13.58
C LEU A 89 -9.43 -25.11 -13.40
N HIS A 90 -9.67 -25.72 -12.23
CA HIS A 90 -9.21 -27.07 -11.89
C HIS A 90 -7.70 -27.27 -12.05
N LEU A 91 -6.92 -26.20 -11.89
CA LEU A 91 -5.47 -26.26 -11.92
C LEU A 91 -4.93 -26.83 -10.59
N PRO A 92 -3.78 -27.48 -10.60
CA PRO A 92 -3.08 -27.83 -9.37
C PRO A 92 -2.77 -26.57 -8.53
N VAL A 93 -2.54 -26.76 -7.23
CA VAL A 93 -2.24 -25.66 -6.28
C VAL A 93 -1.21 -24.69 -6.87
N THR A 94 -1.61 -23.43 -7.01
CA THR A 94 -0.81 -22.40 -7.70
C THR A 94 0.30 -21.81 -6.83
N LEU A 95 0.08 -21.74 -5.51
CA LEU A 95 1.04 -21.25 -4.52
C LEU A 95 1.09 -22.19 -3.32
N LEU A 96 2.27 -22.44 -2.80
CA LEU A 96 2.45 -23.19 -1.55
C LEU A 96 2.33 -22.25 -0.34
N PRO A 97 1.92 -22.75 0.85
CA PRO A 97 1.80 -21.95 2.06
C PRO A 97 3.10 -21.21 2.43
N ILE A 98 4.25 -21.85 2.22
CA ILE A 98 5.56 -21.24 2.50
C ILE A 98 5.87 -20.06 1.58
N GLN A 99 5.41 -20.11 0.31
CA GLN A 99 5.56 -19.02 -0.64
C GLN A 99 4.66 -17.83 -0.24
N ILE A 100 3.41 -18.11 0.18
CA ILE A 100 2.49 -17.09 0.69
C ILE A 100 3.07 -16.44 1.95
N LEU A 101 3.66 -17.23 2.84
CA LEU A 101 4.31 -16.69 4.05
C LEU A 101 5.47 -15.75 3.69
N LEU A 102 6.30 -16.12 2.71
CA LEU A 102 7.40 -15.27 2.23
C LEU A 102 6.87 -13.96 1.63
N VAL A 103 5.80 -14.04 0.83
CA VAL A 103 5.16 -12.85 0.25
C VAL A 103 4.66 -11.92 1.36
N ASN A 104 3.80 -12.41 2.24
CA ASN A 104 3.18 -11.57 3.26
C ASN A 104 4.19 -10.98 4.26
N LEU A 105 5.24 -11.73 4.62
CA LEU A 105 6.21 -11.27 5.62
C LEU A 105 7.26 -10.34 5.01
N PHE A 106 7.88 -10.73 3.91
CA PHE A 106 9.01 -10.00 3.32
C PHE A 106 8.58 -9.04 2.21
N THR A 107 7.75 -9.51 1.26
CA THR A 107 7.47 -8.72 0.06
C THR A 107 6.33 -7.75 0.24
N ASP A 108 5.44 -7.98 1.21
CA ASP A 108 4.38 -7.03 1.57
C ASP A 108 4.74 -6.23 2.83
N GLY A 109 5.25 -6.88 3.87
CA GLY A 109 5.50 -6.23 5.16
C GLY A 109 6.53 -5.11 5.09
N LEU A 110 7.73 -5.37 4.58
CA LEU A 110 8.80 -4.37 4.52
C LEU A 110 8.45 -3.16 3.64
N PRO A 111 7.97 -3.35 2.39
CA PRO A 111 7.57 -2.22 1.56
C PRO A 111 6.36 -1.46 2.10
N ALA A 112 5.43 -2.12 2.78
CA ALA A 112 4.28 -1.46 3.41
C ALA A 112 4.71 -0.50 4.52
N ILE A 113 5.66 -0.92 5.39
CA ILE A 113 6.24 -0.06 6.43
C ILE A 113 6.95 1.14 5.78
N ALA A 114 7.76 0.90 4.76
CA ALA A 114 8.46 1.96 4.05
C ALA A 114 7.52 2.95 3.35
N LEU A 115 6.35 2.49 2.88
CA LEU A 115 5.31 3.34 2.31
C LEU A 115 4.62 4.21 3.38
N GLY A 116 4.57 3.73 4.63
CA GLY A 116 4.12 4.51 5.79
C GLY A 116 5.04 5.69 6.14
N MET A 117 6.31 5.66 5.68
CA MET A 117 7.32 6.71 5.89
C MET A 117 7.45 7.67 4.69
N GLU A 118 6.46 7.70 3.82
CA GLU A 118 6.49 8.55 2.62
C GLU A 118 6.48 10.04 3.00
N PRO A 119 7.38 10.86 2.42
CA PRO A 119 7.45 12.28 2.73
C PRO A 119 6.17 13.04 2.31
N PRO A 120 5.92 14.22 2.91
CA PRO A 120 4.75 15.03 2.61
C PRO A 120 4.69 15.44 1.15
N ALA A 121 3.49 15.43 0.58
CA ALA A 121 3.27 16.03 -0.73
C ALA A 121 3.39 17.56 -0.64
N ARG A 122 4.03 18.20 -1.63
CA ARG A 122 4.28 19.65 -1.65
C ARG A 122 3.03 20.53 -1.48
N ASP A 123 1.86 20.01 -1.80
CA ASP A 123 0.57 20.70 -1.77
C ASP A 123 -0.32 20.31 -0.58
N ILE A 124 0.20 19.55 0.39
CA ILE A 124 -0.61 18.92 1.44
C ILE A 124 -1.38 19.96 2.29
N MET A 125 -0.76 21.10 2.59
CA MET A 125 -1.39 22.17 3.35
C MET A 125 -2.33 23.05 2.52
N LYS A 126 -2.25 23.01 1.18
CA LYS A 126 -3.15 23.74 0.27
C LYS A 126 -4.47 23.00 0.05
N ARG A 127 -4.55 21.73 0.42
CA ARG A 127 -5.76 20.91 0.27
C ARG A 127 -6.81 21.31 1.29
N LYS A 128 -8.08 21.28 0.88
CA LYS A 128 -9.21 21.54 1.77
C LYS A 128 -9.23 20.53 2.93
N PRO A 129 -9.70 20.92 4.12
CA PRO A 129 -9.91 19.99 5.21
C PRO A 129 -10.85 18.85 4.80
N ARG A 130 -10.66 17.70 5.40
CA ARG A 130 -11.49 16.52 5.15
C ARG A 130 -12.82 16.61 5.91
N PRO A 131 -13.96 16.30 5.27
CA PRO A 131 -15.23 16.17 5.97
C PRO A 131 -15.22 15.02 7.01
N LYS A 132 -15.91 15.17 8.13
CA LYS A 132 -16.05 14.11 9.16
C LYS A 132 -16.62 12.79 8.62
N THR A 133 -17.44 12.86 7.58
CA THR A 133 -18.12 11.71 6.95
C THR A 133 -17.23 10.96 5.95
N GLU A 134 -16.05 11.48 5.65
CA GLU A 134 -15.14 10.86 4.68
C GLU A 134 -14.40 9.69 5.31
N GLY A 135 -14.74 8.48 4.89
CA GLY A 135 -14.04 7.25 5.30
C GLY A 135 -12.71 7.04 4.59
N LEU A 136 -11.92 6.07 5.07
CA LEU A 136 -10.64 5.68 4.47
C LEU A 136 -10.75 5.25 3.01
N PHE A 137 -11.85 4.61 2.64
CA PHE A 137 -12.11 4.11 1.28
C PHE A 137 -12.74 5.14 0.33
N ALA A 138 -12.89 6.39 0.76
CA ALA A 138 -13.41 7.47 -0.07
C ALA A 138 -12.58 7.68 -1.35
N HIS A 139 -13.15 8.45 -2.29
CA HIS A 139 -12.53 8.77 -3.59
C HIS A 139 -12.19 7.55 -4.45
N GLY A 140 -13.00 6.49 -4.37
CA GLY A 140 -12.88 5.31 -5.24
C GLY A 140 -11.73 4.37 -4.87
N LEU A 141 -11.15 4.48 -3.67
CA LEU A 141 -10.06 3.61 -3.22
C LEU A 141 -10.47 2.13 -3.22
N ALA A 142 -11.66 1.79 -2.69
CA ALA A 142 -12.17 0.42 -2.70
C ALA A 142 -12.26 -0.16 -4.12
N ARG A 143 -12.81 0.62 -5.06
CA ARG A 143 -12.90 0.22 -6.48
C ARG A 143 -11.51 -0.03 -7.08
N THR A 144 -10.54 0.83 -6.78
CA THR A 144 -9.17 0.68 -7.26
C THR A 144 -8.52 -0.58 -6.71
N ILE A 145 -8.72 -0.89 -5.41
CA ILE A 145 -8.23 -2.12 -4.75
C ILE A 145 -8.80 -3.35 -5.45
N VAL A 146 -10.12 -3.39 -5.65
CA VAL A 146 -10.78 -4.55 -6.28
C VAL A 146 -10.30 -4.75 -7.72
N ILE A 147 -10.31 -3.71 -8.54
CA ILE A 147 -9.87 -3.81 -9.94
C ILE A 147 -8.41 -4.26 -10.03
N ARG A 148 -7.54 -3.66 -9.22
CA ARG A 148 -6.11 -3.96 -9.26
C ARG A 148 -5.81 -5.36 -8.69
N GLY A 149 -6.49 -5.76 -7.62
CA GLY A 149 -6.40 -7.13 -7.08
C GLY A 149 -6.88 -8.19 -8.06
N MET A 150 -7.99 -7.95 -8.76
CA MET A 150 -8.46 -8.84 -9.83
C MET A 150 -7.43 -8.97 -10.96
N MET A 151 -6.83 -7.85 -11.39
CA MET A 151 -5.79 -7.86 -12.41
C MET A 151 -4.57 -8.65 -11.97
N LEU A 152 -4.12 -8.48 -10.72
CA LEU A 152 -3.00 -9.22 -10.15
C LEU A 152 -3.29 -10.73 -10.10
N GLY A 153 -4.47 -11.11 -9.60
CA GLY A 153 -4.89 -12.50 -9.53
C GLY A 153 -5.00 -13.15 -10.91
N MET A 154 -5.59 -12.47 -11.88
CA MET A 154 -5.69 -12.99 -13.26
C MET A 154 -4.31 -13.09 -13.93
N ALA A 155 -3.44 -12.11 -13.73
CA ALA A 155 -2.09 -12.11 -14.31
C ALA A 155 -1.24 -13.26 -13.75
N SER A 156 -1.27 -13.48 -12.43
CA SER A 156 -0.52 -14.57 -11.80
C SER A 156 -1.05 -15.96 -12.19
N CYS A 157 -2.36 -16.14 -12.23
CA CYS A 157 -2.98 -17.38 -12.69
C CYS A 157 -2.72 -17.63 -14.18
N GLY A 158 -2.76 -16.57 -14.99
CA GLY A 158 -2.44 -16.64 -16.42
C GLY A 158 -0.99 -17.04 -16.70
N ALA A 159 -0.03 -16.48 -15.98
CA ALA A 159 1.38 -16.84 -16.07
C ALA A 159 1.61 -18.30 -15.64
N TYR A 160 0.98 -18.71 -14.53
CA TYR A 160 0.99 -20.10 -14.07
C TYR A 160 0.50 -21.06 -15.15
N TRP A 161 -0.69 -20.80 -15.71
CA TRP A 161 -1.29 -21.64 -16.74
C TRP A 161 -0.42 -21.72 -18.00
N ALA A 162 0.07 -20.57 -18.48
CA ALA A 162 0.90 -20.50 -19.67
C ALA A 162 2.22 -21.28 -19.51
N VAL A 163 2.87 -21.16 -18.34
CA VAL A 163 4.11 -21.91 -18.08
C VAL A 163 3.83 -23.38 -17.91
N LEU A 164 2.76 -23.76 -17.22
CA LEU A 164 2.35 -25.18 -17.07
C LEU A 164 2.06 -25.82 -18.43
N ALA A 165 1.35 -25.14 -19.31
CA ALA A 165 1.00 -25.62 -20.63
C ALA A 165 2.24 -25.78 -21.56
N THR A 166 3.27 -24.96 -21.39
CA THR A 166 4.47 -24.97 -22.24
C THR A 166 5.58 -25.86 -21.70
N SER A 167 5.79 -25.90 -20.39
CA SER A 167 6.88 -26.67 -19.77
C SER A 167 6.44 -28.06 -19.29
N GLY A 168 5.15 -28.25 -18.97
CA GLY A 168 4.66 -29.45 -18.30
C GLY A 168 5.14 -29.62 -16.85
N ASP A 169 5.97 -28.70 -16.34
CA ASP A 169 6.56 -28.77 -15.01
C ASP A 169 5.77 -27.92 -14.00
N LEU A 170 5.19 -28.58 -13.02
CA LEU A 170 4.37 -27.97 -11.98
C LEU A 170 5.16 -27.04 -11.07
N ILE A 171 6.42 -27.38 -10.75
CA ILE A 171 7.23 -26.58 -9.83
C ILE A 171 7.67 -25.30 -10.53
N VAL A 172 8.06 -25.38 -11.82
CA VAL A 172 8.38 -24.20 -12.64
C VAL A 172 7.17 -23.28 -12.79
N ALA A 173 5.97 -23.86 -13.04
CA ALA A 173 4.74 -23.08 -13.15
C ALA A 173 4.38 -22.35 -11.83
N ARG A 174 4.52 -23.01 -10.68
CA ARG A 174 4.36 -22.38 -9.35
C ARG A 174 5.36 -21.24 -9.14
N SER A 175 6.62 -21.46 -9.50
CA SER A 175 7.66 -20.44 -9.41
C SER A 175 7.35 -19.25 -10.31
N ALA A 176 6.79 -19.45 -11.49
CA ALA A 176 6.35 -18.41 -12.39
C ALA A 176 5.16 -17.61 -11.81
N CYS A 177 4.18 -18.27 -11.20
CA CYS A 177 3.10 -17.63 -10.45
C CYS A 177 3.64 -16.75 -9.33
N PHE A 178 4.53 -17.30 -8.50
CA PHE A 178 5.16 -16.62 -7.38
C PHE A 178 5.96 -15.39 -7.81
N LEU A 179 6.81 -15.52 -8.84
CA LEU A 179 7.54 -14.38 -9.44
C LEU A 179 6.58 -13.31 -9.97
N THR A 180 5.50 -13.72 -10.65
CA THR A 180 4.51 -12.77 -11.20
C THR A 180 3.85 -11.97 -10.10
N ILE A 181 3.45 -12.59 -9.01
CA ILE A 181 2.84 -11.91 -7.85
C ILE A 181 3.82 -10.87 -7.31
N VAL A 182 5.02 -11.29 -6.92
CA VAL A 182 5.99 -10.40 -6.26
C VAL A 182 6.39 -9.24 -7.15
N PHE A 183 6.78 -9.49 -8.41
CA PHE A 183 7.16 -8.40 -9.30
C PHE A 183 6.01 -7.44 -9.63
N SER A 184 4.78 -7.95 -9.76
CA SER A 184 3.60 -7.10 -9.97
C SER A 184 3.29 -6.25 -8.72
N GLN A 185 3.46 -6.78 -7.51
CA GLN A 185 3.33 -6.05 -6.25
C GLN A 185 4.41 -4.97 -6.13
N MET A 186 5.66 -5.28 -6.50
CA MET A 186 6.75 -4.31 -6.48
C MET A 186 6.51 -3.14 -7.45
N LEU A 187 5.93 -3.37 -8.62
CA LEU A 187 5.50 -2.28 -9.50
C LEU A 187 4.30 -1.52 -8.91
N HIS A 188 3.35 -2.25 -8.32
CA HIS A 188 2.15 -1.64 -7.74
C HIS A 188 2.45 -0.72 -6.55
N ILE A 189 3.47 -1.02 -5.74
CA ILE A 189 3.81 -0.16 -4.59
C ILE A 189 4.25 1.23 -5.05
N PHE A 190 5.00 1.35 -6.14
CA PHE A 190 5.36 2.64 -6.71
C PHE A 190 4.16 3.39 -7.29
N GLU A 191 3.15 2.68 -7.83
CA GLU A 191 1.88 3.28 -8.23
C GLU A 191 1.06 3.81 -7.05
N CYS A 192 1.23 3.25 -5.84
CA CYS A 192 0.52 3.70 -4.64
C CYS A 192 1.01 5.07 -4.13
N ARG A 193 2.21 5.50 -4.51
CA ARG A 193 2.77 6.81 -4.12
C ARG A 193 2.07 7.98 -4.81
N GLY A 194 1.62 7.81 -6.06
CA GLY A 194 1.03 8.91 -6.83
C GLY A 194 0.40 8.48 -8.14
N GLU A 195 0.37 9.39 -9.11
CA GLU A 195 -0.10 9.11 -10.47
C GLU A 195 1.05 8.58 -11.35
N GLY A 196 1.30 7.28 -11.29
CA GLY A 196 2.32 6.61 -12.10
C GLY A 196 3.40 5.92 -11.28
N LEU A 197 4.47 5.48 -11.96
CA LEU A 197 5.64 4.86 -11.33
C LEU A 197 6.61 5.97 -10.90
N ASP A 198 6.61 6.32 -9.63
CA ASP A 198 7.56 7.28 -9.06
C ASP A 198 8.57 6.57 -8.16
N PHE A 199 9.84 6.62 -8.55
CA PHE A 199 10.96 5.96 -7.85
C PHE A 199 11.76 6.92 -6.97
N ARG A 200 11.39 8.22 -6.90
CA ARG A 200 12.18 9.25 -6.22
C ARG A 200 11.63 9.58 -4.83
N GLY A 201 12.49 10.02 -3.95
CA GLY A 201 12.11 10.68 -2.69
C GLY A 201 11.89 9.77 -1.48
N ASN A 202 11.90 8.43 -1.63
CA ASN A 202 11.82 7.49 -0.49
C ASN A 202 12.86 6.38 -0.63
N PRO A 203 14.06 6.57 -0.08
CA PRO A 203 15.12 5.56 -0.15
C PRO A 203 14.79 4.29 0.64
N ALA A 204 14.02 4.40 1.73
CA ALA A 204 13.58 3.25 2.51
C ALA A 204 12.68 2.32 1.68
N LEU A 205 11.79 2.89 0.85
CA LEU A 205 10.95 2.12 -0.05
C LEU A 205 11.76 1.41 -1.14
N LEU A 206 12.77 2.08 -1.69
CA LEU A 206 13.66 1.45 -2.67
C LEU A 206 14.45 0.29 -2.06
N ALA A 207 14.98 0.49 -0.85
CA ALA A 207 15.70 -0.57 -0.12
C ALA A 207 14.78 -1.75 0.21
N ALA A 208 13.56 -1.49 0.68
CA ALA A 208 12.56 -2.52 0.97
C ALA A 208 12.17 -3.30 -0.29
N ALA A 209 11.88 -2.60 -1.39
CA ALA A 209 11.56 -3.24 -2.67
C ALA A 209 12.73 -4.08 -3.21
N PHE A 210 13.95 -3.56 -3.14
CA PHE A 210 15.14 -4.30 -3.52
C PHE A 210 15.34 -5.57 -2.68
N THR A 211 15.19 -5.46 -1.36
CA THR A 211 15.29 -6.61 -0.43
C THR A 211 14.23 -7.67 -0.75
N SER A 212 13.00 -7.25 -1.03
CA SER A 212 11.90 -8.14 -1.40
C SER A 212 12.18 -8.88 -2.72
N VAL A 213 12.65 -8.15 -3.73
CA VAL A 213 13.04 -8.74 -5.02
C VAL A 213 14.22 -9.70 -4.83
N ALA A 214 15.24 -9.29 -4.07
CA ALA A 214 16.42 -10.13 -3.81
C ALA A 214 16.03 -11.44 -3.08
N ALA A 215 15.21 -11.37 -2.03
CA ALA A 215 14.72 -12.54 -1.33
C ALA A 215 13.94 -13.49 -2.26
N THR A 216 13.13 -12.95 -3.14
CA THR A 216 12.38 -13.73 -4.13
C THR A 216 13.30 -14.39 -5.17
N VAL A 217 14.25 -13.65 -5.69
CA VAL A 217 15.23 -14.19 -6.64
C VAL A 217 16.07 -15.29 -5.99
N VAL A 218 16.52 -15.07 -4.75
CA VAL A 218 17.26 -16.09 -3.99
C VAL A 218 16.41 -17.34 -3.79
N SER A 219 15.12 -17.19 -3.41
CA SER A 219 14.22 -18.34 -3.19
C SER A 219 13.96 -19.16 -4.45
N VAL A 220 13.99 -18.53 -5.64
CA VAL A 220 13.69 -19.20 -6.92
C VAL A 220 14.97 -19.74 -7.61
N TYR A 221 16.10 -19.05 -7.49
CA TYR A 221 17.30 -19.37 -8.29
C TYR A 221 18.45 -19.97 -7.48
N LEU A 222 18.44 -19.91 -6.13
CA LEU A 222 19.50 -20.51 -5.33
C LEU A 222 19.16 -21.97 -4.98
N PRO A 223 19.89 -22.99 -5.50
CA PRO A 223 19.54 -24.41 -5.35
C PRO A 223 19.38 -24.88 -3.90
N MET A 224 20.19 -24.30 -2.98
CA MET A 224 20.14 -24.67 -1.55
C MET A 224 18.78 -24.39 -0.87
N VAL A 225 18.04 -23.40 -1.33
CA VAL A 225 16.77 -22.99 -0.71
C VAL A 225 15.54 -23.38 -1.52
N GLN A 226 15.70 -23.78 -2.77
CA GLN A 226 14.60 -24.19 -3.65
C GLN A 226 13.75 -25.31 -3.04
N GLY A 227 14.40 -26.32 -2.45
CA GLY A 227 13.70 -27.42 -1.79
C GLY A 227 12.82 -26.96 -0.62
N PHE A 228 13.26 -25.95 0.13
CA PHE A 228 12.51 -25.38 1.25
C PHE A 228 11.29 -24.58 0.78
N PHE A 229 11.44 -23.76 -0.26
CA PHE A 229 10.35 -22.95 -0.80
C PHE A 229 9.49 -23.67 -1.84
N GLY A 230 9.86 -24.90 -2.24
CA GLY A 230 9.16 -25.63 -3.30
C GLY A 230 9.19 -24.90 -4.64
N THR A 231 10.32 -24.30 -4.99
CA THR A 231 10.55 -23.50 -6.19
C THR A 231 11.52 -24.16 -7.15
N ALA A 232 11.50 -23.75 -8.39
CA ALA A 232 12.48 -24.11 -9.41
C ALA A 232 12.80 -22.88 -10.26
N ALA A 233 14.00 -22.88 -10.88
CA ALA A 233 14.42 -21.77 -11.72
C ALA A 233 13.52 -21.64 -12.95
N VAL A 234 12.96 -20.46 -13.15
CA VAL A 234 12.17 -20.10 -14.34
C VAL A 234 13.12 -19.50 -15.36
N LEU A 235 13.36 -20.21 -16.48
CA LEU A 235 14.39 -19.85 -17.46
C LEU A 235 13.82 -19.80 -18.88
N GLY A 236 14.54 -19.12 -19.78
CA GLY A 236 14.24 -19.10 -21.21
C GLY A 236 12.82 -18.64 -21.54
N ALA A 237 12.09 -19.43 -22.34
CA ALA A 237 10.76 -19.09 -22.81
C ALA A 237 9.71 -18.97 -21.68
N ALA A 238 9.93 -19.60 -20.52
CA ALA A 238 9.02 -19.52 -19.36
C ALA A 238 9.02 -18.15 -18.69
N LEU A 239 10.05 -17.29 -18.92
CA LEU A 239 10.06 -15.92 -18.44
C LEU A 239 9.14 -14.99 -19.23
N VAL A 240 8.79 -15.32 -20.46
CA VAL A 240 7.97 -14.46 -21.33
C VAL A 240 6.55 -14.27 -20.75
N PRO A 241 5.79 -15.31 -20.38
CA PRO A 241 4.50 -15.15 -19.73
C PRO A 241 4.58 -14.35 -18.42
N VAL A 242 5.64 -14.55 -17.61
CA VAL A 242 5.87 -13.79 -16.37
C VAL A 242 6.05 -12.31 -16.69
N ALA A 243 6.92 -11.96 -17.63
CA ALA A 243 7.17 -10.56 -18.01
C ALA A 243 5.90 -9.88 -18.54
N ILE A 244 5.14 -10.54 -19.42
CA ILE A 244 3.87 -10.03 -19.96
C ILE A 244 2.88 -9.79 -18.81
N ALA A 245 2.71 -10.74 -17.91
CA ALA A 245 1.77 -10.68 -16.80
C ALA A 245 2.14 -9.56 -15.81
N VAL A 246 3.42 -9.39 -15.49
CA VAL A 246 3.92 -8.32 -14.61
C VAL A 246 3.67 -6.93 -15.20
N LEU A 247 3.93 -6.76 -16.50
CA LEU A 247 3.78 -5.48 -17.19
C LEU A 247 2.32 -5.14 -17.54
N ALA A 248 1.46 -6.14 -17.68
CA ALA A 248 0.04 -5.94 -18.03
C ALA A 248 -0.68 -5.00 -17.04
N GLY A 249 -0.43 -5.16 -15.75
CA GLY A 249 -1.05 -4.36 -14.70
C GLY A 249 -0.79 -2.85 -14.84
N PRO A 250 0.45 -2.38 -14.80
CA PRO A 250 0.80 -0.97 -14.98
C PRO A 250 0.32 -0.40 -16.31
N VAL A 251 0.45 -1.16 -17.41
CA VAL A 251 0.03 -0.74 -18.75
C VAL A 251 -1.48 -0.51 -18.81
N ILE A 252 -2.28 -1.48 -18.36
CA ILE A 252 -3.74 -1.36 -18.34
C ILE A 252 -4.17 -0.18 -17.48
N MET A 253 -3.56 -0.01 -16.29
CA MET A 253 -3.87 1.12 -15.42
C MET A 253 -3.48 2.47 -16.04
N ALA A 254 -2.38 2.54 -16.77
CA ALA A 254 -1.99 3.75 -17.50
C ALA A 254 -3.00 4.09 -18.60
N VAL A 255 -3.48 3.09 -19.35
CA VAL A 255 -4.50 3.25 -20.37
C VAL A 255 -5.82 3.71 -19.75
N LEU A 256 -6.30 3.05 -18.69
CA LEU A 256 -7.54 3.43 -18.00
C LEU A 256 -7.50 4.87 -17.46
N ARG A 257 -6.34 5.31 -16.94
CA ARG A 257 -6.17 6.72 -16.50
C ARG A 257 -6.24 7.70 -17.66
N ARG A 258 -5.65 7.38 -18.81
CA ARG A 258 -5.73 8.23 -20.02
C ARG A 258 -7.16 8.32 -20.54
N VAL A 259 -7.86 7.19 -20.63
CA VAL A 259 -9.26 7.14 -21.04
C VAL A 259 -10.12 8.00 -20.12
N LYS A 260 -9.96 7.87 -18.78
CA LYS A 260 -10.70 8.71 -17.83
C LYS A 260 -10.44 10.22 -18.00
N LYS A 261 -9.20 10.62 -18.34
CA LYS A 261 -8.85 12.03 -18.63
C LYS A 261 -9.43 12.54 -19.95
N LEU A 262 -9.77 11.65 -20.89
CA LEU A 262 -10.39 12.01 -22.16
C LEU A 262 -11.91 12.20 -22.05
N PHE A 263 -12.56 11.64 -21.03
CA PHE A 263 -14.01 11.67 -20.79
C PHE A 263 -14.43 12.55 -19.59
N LEU A 264 -13.48 13.24 -18.95
CA LEU A 264 -13.68 14.27 -17.91
C LEU A 264 -13.12 15.61 -18.37
#